data_d114e107ca7d5aaf1d492abd6451bf99
#
_entry.id   d114e107ca7d5aaf1d492abd6451bf99
#
_cell.length_a   1.000
_cell.length_b   1.000
_cell.length_c   1.000
_cell.angle_alpha   90.00
_cell.angle_beta   90.00
_cell.angle_gamma   90.00
#
_symmetry.space_group_name_H-M   'P 1'
#
loop_
_entity.id
_entity.type
_entity.pdbx_description
1 polymer ?
#
loop_
_entity_poly.entity_id
_entity_poly.type
_entity_poly.pdbx_seq_one_letter_code
_entity_poly.pdbx_strand_id
1 'polypeptide(L)'
;VLGQDAFVDSVVRAMRRPFVLGTERPAARNVILLCGGAGTGRHFALAETARIMAARGLLQSDKTAVVDLALYPNSGAEKLFLQDLYAALHAPGEIVIFEHYESCHAAFLKTLADLAVKGSAPLSSRYLVNKEGILVDAGTALAPGAVSSITPCGKYLIFFSRKGRDALADKFGAPFVAAVGDVCATSAFAREDLAALAAQQLNAL
;
A
#
# COMPACT_ATOMS: atom_id res chain seq x y z
N VAL A 1 0.90 -10.39 17.81
CA VAL A 1 2.20 -10.87 17.28
C VAL A 1 3.17 -10.87 18.46
N LEU A 2 3.60 -12.05 18.90
CA LEU A 2 4.53 -12.16 20.04
C LEU A 2 5.77 -11.32 19.82
N GLY A 3 6.19 -10.57 20.86
CA GLY A 3 7.41 -9.73 20.82
C GLY A 3 7.35 -8.50 19.91
N GLN A 4 6.16 -8.15 19.38
CA GLN A 4 5.99 -7.02 18.45
C GLN A 4 4.89 -6.03 18.90
N ASP A 5 4.65 -5.91 20.19
CA ASP A 5 3.54 -5.12 20.72
C ASP A 5 3.64 -3.64 20.30
N ALA A 6 4.82 -3.04 20.39
CA ALA A 6 5.06 -1.66 19.96
C ALA A 6 4.80 -1.46 18.45
N PHE A 7 5.15 -2.45 17.62
CA PHE A 7 4.85 -2.43 16.21
C PHE A 7 3.33 -2.51 15.96
N VAL A 8 2.64 -3.45 16.60
CA VAL A 8 1.17 -3.61 16.48
C VAL A 8 0.48 -2.31 16.91
N ASP A 9 0.86 -1.71 18.03
CA ASP A 9 0.32 -0.45 18.49
C ASP A 9 0.55 0.69 17.50
N SER A 10 1.72 0.72 16.85
CA SER A 10 2.02 1.72 15.83
C SER A 10 1.15 1.54 14.58
N VAL A 11 0.92 0.30 14.13
CA VAL A 11 0.01 -0.01 13.01
C VAL A 11 -1.42 0.40 13.35
N VAL A 12 -1.92 0.06 14.52
CA VAL A 12 -3.26 0.45 14.97
C VAL A 12 -3.41 1.97 14.99
N ARG A 13 -2.43 2.71 15.52
CA ARG A 13 -2.44 4.18 15.53
C ARG A 13 -2.44 4.75 14.11
N ALA A 14 -1.58 4.26 13.24
CA ALA A 14 -1.49 4.69 11.84
C ALA A 14 -2.80 4.48 11.08
N MET A 15 -3.46 3.34 11.28
CA MET A 15 -4.74 3.03 10.67
C MET A 15 -5.90 3.86 11.25
N ARG A 16 -5.83 4.24 12.51
CA ARG A 16 -6.86 5.08 13.18
C ARG A 16 -6.69 6.57 12.94
N ARG A 17 -5.50 7.02 12.58
CA ARG A 17 -5.18 8.45 12.41
C ARG A 17 -6.16 9.22 11.53
N PRO A 18 -6.64 8.71 10.37
CA PRO A 18 -7.58 9.42 9.51
C PRO A 18 -8.94 9.69 10.16
N PHE A 19 -9.36 8.88 11.11
CA PHE A 19 -10.63 9.07 11.83
C PHE A 19 -10.56 10.21 12.86
N VAL A 20 -9.35 10.59 13.26
CA VAL A 20 -9.11 11.67 14.22
C VAL A 20 -8.81 12.99 13.50
N LEU A 21 -7.96 12.95 12.48
CA LEU A 21 -7.50 14.14 11.77
C LEU A 21 -8.39 14.52 10.56
N GLY A 22 -9.22 13.58 10.12
CA GLY A 22 -9.93 13.70 8.85
C GLY A 22 -9.00 13.44 7.65
N THR A 23 -9.59 13.27 6.48
CA THR A 23 -8.88 13.13 5.20
C THR A 23 -9.66 13.86 4.12
N GLU A 24 -8.97 14.61 3.29
CA GLU A 24 -9.57 15.20 2.10
C GLU A 24 -9.67 14.15 1.00
N ARG A 25 -10.86 13.98 0.44
CA ARG A 25 -11.04 13.15 -0.75
C ARG A 25 -10.74 14.00 -2.00
N PRO A 26 -10.08 13.46 -3.02
CA PRO A 26 -9.78 12.06 -3.31
C PRO A 26 -8.40 11.56 -2.84
N ALA A 27 -7.71 12.30 -1.97
CA ALA A 27 -6.39 11.93 -1.48
C ALA A 27 -6.34 10.55 -0.82
N ALA A 28 -5.13 10.04 -0.59
CA ALA A 28 -4.94 8.83 0.21
C ALA A 28 -5.43 9.06 1.64
N ARG A 29 -6.08 8.06 2.23
CA ARG A 29 -6.52 8.12 3.61
C ARG A 29 -5.34 8.22 4.57
N ASN A 30 -4.31 7.45 4.33
CA ASN A 30 -2.99 7.59 4.93
C ASN A 30 -1.95 6.89 4.04
N VAL A 31 -0.70 7.35 4.11
CA VAL A 31 0.46 6.68 3.50
C VAL A 31 1.31 6.14 4.63
N ILE A 32 1.44 4.82 4.70
CA ILE A 32 2.07 4.11 5.82
C ILE A 32 3.25 3.30 5.31
N LEU A 33 4.38 3.38 6.01
CA LEU A 33 5.54 2.52 5.76
C LEU A 33 5.62 1.46 6.86
N LEU A 34 5.56 0.18 6.47
CA LEU A 34 5.80 -0.95 7.36
C LEU A 34 7.22 -1.49 7.14
N CYS A 35 8.10 -1.23 8.10
CA CYS A 35 9.52 -1.59 8.03
C CYS A 35 9.83 -2.85 8.82
N GLY A 36 10.82 -3.60 8.34
CA GLY A 36 11.39 -4.72 9.10
C GLY A 36 11.77 -5.93 8.27
N GLY A 37 12.41 -6.90 8.89
CA GLY A 37 12.86 -8.13 8.26
C GLY A 37 11.73 -9.01 7.74
N ALA A 38 12.07 -9.99 6.91
CA ALA A 38 11.12 -11.03 6.53
C ALA A 38 10.72 -11.87 7.76
N GLY A 39 9.48 -12.34 7.77
CA GLY A 39 8.99 -13.20 8.86
C GLY A 39 8.69 -12.51 10.20
N THR A 40 8.82 -11.17 10.29
CA THR A 40 8.56 -10.43 11.55
C THR A 40 7.07 -10.18 11.83
N GLY A 41 6.16 -10.72 11.03
CA GLY A 41 4.72 -10.63 11.27
C GLY A 41 4.04 -9.38 10.75
N ARG A 42 4.67 -8.59 9.87
CA ARG A 42 4.10 -7.35 9.31
C ARG A 42 2.76 -7.56 8.62
N HIS A 43 2.67 -8.55 7.72
CA HIS A 43 1.43 -8.89 7.02
C HIS A 43 0.34 -9.36 7.98
N PHE A 44 0.71 -10.22 8.93
CA PHE A 44 -0.22 -10.72 9.92
C PHE A 44 -0.79 -9.59 10.80
N ALA A 45 0.07 -8.70 11.29
CA ALA A 45 -0.37 -7.56 12.11
C ALA A 45 -1.32 -6.62 11.34
N LEU A 46 -1.01 -6.35 10.06
CA LEU A 46 -1.87 -5.52 9.21
C LEU A 46 -3.22 -6.19 8.93
N ALA A 47 -3.20 -7.48 8.55
CA ALA A 47 -4.41 -8.24 8.26
C ALA A 47 -5.33 -8.34 9.49
N GLU A 48 -4.76 -8.62 10.67
CA GLU A 48 -5.52 -8.71 11.92
C GLU A 48 -6.07 -7.35 12.34
N THR A 49 -5.31 -6.26 12.16
CA THR A 49 -5.79 -4.90 12.40
C THR A 49 -6.96 -4.58 11.47
N ALA A 50 -6.85 -4.87 10.18
CA ALA A 50 -7.90 -4.67 9.20
C ALA A 50 -9.18 -5.45 9.56
N ARG A 51 -9.03 -6.71 9.94
CA ARG A 51 -10.12 -7.59 10.38
C ARG A 51 -10.86 -7.01 11.58
N ILE A 52 -10.12 -6.57 12.61
CA ILE A 52 -10.71 -5.99 13.82
C ILE A 52 -11.40 -4.65 13.50
N MET A 53 -10.80 -3.82 12.66
CA MET A 53 -11.40 -2.55 12.25
C MET A 53 -12.66 -2.73 11.42
N ALA A 54 -12.67 -3.71 10.50
CA ALA A 54 -13.87 -4.07 9.73
C ALA A 54 -14.99 -4.61 10.64
N ALA A 55 -14.67 -5.48 11.58
CA ALA A 55 -15.63 -5.99 12.57
C ALA A 55 -16.25 -4.89 13.45
N ARG A 56 -15.54 -3.77 13.63
CA ARG A 56 -16.01 -2.58 14.37
C ARG A 56 -16.67 -1.52 13.47
N GLY A 57 -16.85 -1.80 12.17
CA GLY A 57 -17.45 -0.85 11.23
C GLY A 57 -16.58 0.34 10.86
N LEU A 58 -15.27 0.32 11.19
CA LEU A 58 -14.32 1.38 10.85
C LEU A 58 -13.79 1.24 9.41
N LEU A 59 -13.77 0.03 8.88
CA LEU A 59 -13.52 -0.28 7.48
C LEU A 59 -14.73 -0.99 6.91
N GLN A 60 -14.96 -0.83 5.61
CA GLN A 60 -16.05 -1.53 4.90
C GLN A 60 -15.73 -3.02 4.71
N SER A 61 -14.44 -3.36 4.63
CA SER A 61 -13.98 -4.72 4.42
C SER A 61 -12.57 -4.88 5.00
N ASP A 62 -12.23 -6.09 5.43
CA ASP A 62 -10.88 -6.52 5.81
C ASP A 62 -9.99 -6.91 4.62
N LYS A 63 -10.57 -6.93 3.40
CA LYS A 63 -9.85 -7.29 2.18
C LYS A 63 -8.79 -6.25 1.85
N THR A 64 -7.63 -6.74 1.42
CA THR A 64 -6.50 -5.93 0.96
C THR A 64 -6.20 -6.25 -0.50
N ALA A 65 -5.78 -5.24 -1.27
CA ALA A 65 -5.21 -5.44 -2.59
C ALA A 65 -3.69 -5.36 -2.49
N VAL A 66 -2.98 -6.25 -3.17
CA VAL A 66 -1.50 -6.27 -3.18
C VAL A 66 -1.02 -6.00 -4.59
N VAL A 67 -0.07 -5.07 -4.72
CA VAL A 67 0.64 -4.76 -5.95
C VAL A 67 2.12 -5.11 -5.73
N ASP A 68 2.57 -6.18 -6.35
CA ASP A 68 3.97 -6.60 -6.32
C ASP A 68 4.76 -5.81 -7.37
N LEU A 69 5.49 -4.82 -6.91
CA LEU A 69 6.24 -3.90 -7.76
C LEU A 69 7.44 -4.55 -8.46
N ALA A 70 7.86 -5.75 -8.04
CA ALA A 70 8.90 -6.53 -8.75
C ALA A 70 8.45 -7.01 -10.13
N LEU A 71 7.13 -7.04 -10.40
CA LEU A 71 6.58 -7.40 -11.71
C LEU A 71 6.79 -6.32 -12.78
N TYR A 72 7.23 -5.11 -12.39
CA TYR A 72 7.37 -3.96 -13.29
C TYR A 72 8.81 -3.41 -13.31
N PRO A 73 9.81 -4.22 -13.73
CA PRO A 73 11.23 -3.83 -13.63
C PRO A 73 11.69 -2.87 -14.73
N ASN A 74 10.90 -2.67 -15.78
CA ASN A 74 11.25 -1.84 -16.94
C ASN A 74 10.03 -1.15 -17.52
N SER A 75 10.24 -0.16 -18.40
CA SER A 75 9.18 0.65 -19.01
C SER A 75 8.18 -0.14 -19.87
N GLY A 76 8.57 -1.31 -20.39
CA GLY A 76 7.66 -2.18 -21.16
C GLY A 76 6.51 -2.77 -20.34
N ALA A 77 6.61 -2.73 -19.00
CA ALA A 77 5.56 -3.20 -18.11
C ALA A 77 4.48 -2.15 -17.81
N GLU A 78 4.51 -0.96 -18.44
CA GLU A 78 3.61 0.16 -18.12
C GLU A 78 2.13 -0.24 -18.17
N LYS A 79 1.69 -0.92 -19.23
CA LYS A 79 0.30 -1.33 -19.39
C LYS A 79 -0.15 -2.27 -18.27
N LEU A 80 0.69 -3.23 -17.90
CA LEU A 80 0.41 -4.16 -16.80
C LEU A 80 0.36 -3.41 -15.47
N PHE A 81 1.36 -2.55 -15.20
CA PHE A 81 1.40 -1.74 -13.99
C PHE A 81 0.15 -0.88 -13.82
N LEU A 82 -0.25 -0.15 -14.87
CA LEU A 82 -1.44 0.72 -14.80
C LEU A 82 -2.73 -0.09 -14.58
N GLN A 83 -2.84 -1.26 -15.22
CA GLN A 83 -3.97 -2.16 -15.05
C GLN A 83 -4.08 -2.66 -13.61
N ASP A 84 -2.99 -3.18 -13.05
CA ASP A 84 -2.96 -3.74 -11.71
C ASP A 84 -3.14 -2.65 -10.64
N LEU A 85 -2.53 -1.48 -10.84
CA LEU A 85 -2.71 -0.33 -9.96
C LEU A 85 -4.15 0.16 -9.97
N TYR A 86 -4.75 0.31 -11.16
CA TYR A 86 -6.16 0.72 -11.30
C TYR A 86 -7.08 -0.28 -10.61
N ALA A 87 -6.91 -1.57 -10.85
CA ALA A 87 -7.68 -2.63 -10.22
C ALA A 87 -7.56 -2.60 -8.69
N ALA A 88 -6.35 -2.43 -8.16
CA ALA A 88 -6.09 -2.35 -6.73
C ALA A 88 -6.78 -1.13 -6.08
N LEU A 89 -6.71 0.04 -6.73
CA LEU A 89 -7.34 1.27 -6.23
C LEU A 89 -8.88 1.23 -6.28
N HIS A 90 -9.47 0.40 -7.16
CA HIS A 90 -10.92 0.23 -7.30
C HIS A 90 -11.45 -1.05 -6.64
N ALA A 91 -10.58 -1.87 -6.06
CA ALA A 91 -10.98 -3.05 -5.29
C ALA A 91 -11.89 -2.66 -4.09
N PRO A 92 -12.78 -3.55 -3.64
CA PRO A 92 -13.74 -3.23 -2.57
C PRO A 92 -13.06 -2.93 -1.21
N GLY A 93 -11.86 -3.46 -0.94
CA GLY A 93 -11.10 -3.16 0.28
C GLY A 93 -10.53 -1.74 0.28
N GLU A 94 -10.27 -1.21 1.46
CA GLU A 94 -9.75 0.17 1.64
C GLU A 94 -8.24 0.23 1.77
N ILE A 95 -7.54 -0.92 1.65
CA ILE A 95 -6.10 -1.05 1.86
C ILE A 95 -5.44 -1.55 0.57
N VAL A 96 -4.45 -0.79 0.08
CA VAL A 96 -3.58 -1.21 -1.02
C VAL A 96 -2.15 -1.33 -0.48
N ILE A 97 -1.55 -2.49 -0.69
CA ILE A 97 -0.21 -2.86 -0.25
C ILE A 97 0.72 -2.84 -1.45
N PHE A 98 1.86 -2.17 -1.32
CA PHE A 98 2.93 -2.13 -2.31
C PHE A 98 4.15 -2.85 -1.76
N GLU A 99 4.63 -3.86 -2.49
CA GLU A 99 5.78 -4.67 -2.12
C GLU A 99 6.91 -4.56 -3.14
N HIS A 100 8.13 -4.85 -2.72
CA HIS A 100 9.32 -4.96 -3.57
C HIS A 100 9.60 -3.72 -4.45
N TYR A 101 9.36 -2.53 -3.91
CA TYR A 101 9.56 -1.27 -4.64
C TYR A 101 11.01 -1.08 -5.14
N GLU A 102 11.97 -1.73 -4.50
CA GLU A 102 13.38 -1.67 -4.85
C GLU A 102 13.66 -2.16 -6.28
N SER A 103 12.84 -3.08 -6.77
CA SER A 103 12.97 -3.70 -8.10
C SER A 103 12.11 -3.02 -9.17
N CYS A 104 11.31 -2.02 -8.80
CA CYS A 104 10.39 -1.35 -9.70
C CYS A 104 11.06 -0.30 -10.57
N HIS A 105 10.57 -0.12 -11.79
CA HIS A 105 11.03 0.95 -12.69
C HIS A 105 10.71 2.35 -12.12
N ALA A 106 11.66 3.27 -12.26
CA ALA A 106 11.58 4.60 -11.64
C ALA A 106 10.34 5.42 -12.07
N ALA A 107 9.88 5.29 -13.31
CA ALA A 107 8.69 5.99 -13.79
C ALA A 107 7.42 5.57 -13.02
N PHE A 108 7.29 4.29 -12.66
CA PHE A 108 6.14 3.78 -11.90
C PHE A 108 6.22 4.18 -10.43
N LEU A 109 7.43 4.21 -9.86
CA LEU A 109 7.63 4.78 -8.52
C LEU A 109 7.23 6.26 -8.46
N LYS A 110 7.50 7.01 -9.54
CA LYS A 110 7.06 8.41 -9.66
C LYS A 110 5.53 8.52 -9.68
N THR A 111 4.84 7.63 -10.38
CA THR A 111 3.36 7.57 -10.37
C THR A 111 2.82 7.34 -8.96
N LEU A 112 3.41 6.41 -8.21
CA LEU A 112 3.03 6.16 -6.81
C LEU A 112 3.35 7.35 -5.89
N ALA A 113 4.48 8.02 -6.14
CA ALA A 113 4.82 9.24 -5.41
C ALA A 113 3.81 10.37 -5.68
N ASP A 114 3.41 10.56 -6.92
CA ASP A 114 2.39 11.56 -7.28
C ASP A 114 1.05 11.25 -6.62
N LEU A 115 0.62 9.99 -6.55
CA LEU A 115 -0.58 9.57 -5.82
C LEU A 115 -0.51 9.92 -4.33
N ALA A 116 0.65 9.68 -3.69
CA ALA A 116 0.83 9.93 -2.27
C ALA A 116 0.93 11.42 -1.94
N VAL A 117 1.64 12.20 -2.78
CA VAL A 117 1.96 13.61 -2.52
C VAL A 117 0.86 14.54 -3.02
N LYS A 118 0.36 14.29 -4.25
CA LYS A 118 -0.58 15.19 -4.94
C LYS A 118 -2.02 14.71 -4.88
N GLY A 119 -2.27 13.48 -4.40
CA GLY A 119 -3.58 12.86 -4.42
C GLY A 119 -4.06 12.47 -5.83
N SER A 120 -3.22 12.59 -6.85
CA SER A 120 -3.51 12.16 -8.22
C SER A 120 -2.22 11.96 -9.01
N ALA A 121 -2.24 11.04 -9.96
CA ALA A 121 -1.16 10.83 -10.91
C ALA A 121 -1.70 10.90 -12.34
N PRO A 122 -1.10 11.71 -13.24
CA PRO A 122 -1.48 11.74 -14.65
C PRO A 122 -1.08 10.43 -15.32
N LEU A 123 -1.88 10.00 -16.28
CA LEU A 123 -1.58 8.86 -17.15
C LEU A 123 -0.88 9.34 -18.43
N SER A 124 -0.03 8.50 -19.00
CA SER A 124 0.68 8.77 -20.26
C SER A 124 -0.25 8.85 -21.47
N SER A 125 -1.40 8.18 -21.39
CA SER A 125 -2.46 8.14 -22.40
C SER A 125 -3.82 8.31 -21.75
N ARG A 126 -4.87 8.41 -22.59
CA ARG A 126 -6.27 8.34 -22.14
C ARG A 126 -6.75 6.90 -22.20
N TYR A 127 -7.47 6.49 -21.18
CA TYR A 127 -8.00 5.14 -21.09
C TYR A 127 -9.51 5.16 -20.91
N LEU A 128 -10.18 4.19 -21.51
CA LEU A 128 -11.58 3.87 -21.23
C LEU A 128 -11.60 2.68 -20.27
N VAL A 129 -12.54 2.70 -19.35
CA VAL A 129 -12.78 1.56 -18.47
C VAL A 129 -13.89 0.73 -19.11
N ASN A 130 -13.59 -0.52 -19.47
CA ASN A 130 -14.59 -1.43 -20.01
C ASN A 130 -15.52 -1.95 -18.89
N LYS A 131 -16.52 -2.76 -19.26
CA LYS A 131 -17.50 -3.33 -18.32
C LYS A 131 -16.88 -4.26 -17.27
N GLU A 132 -15.68 -4.76 -17.54
CA GLU A 132 -14.91 -5.65 -16.68
C GLU A 132 -13.95 -4.88 -15.76
N GLY A 133 -13.94 -3.55 -15.81
CA GLY A 133 -13.04 -2.70 -15.02
C GLY A 133 -11.62 -2.61 -15.58
N ILE A 134 -11.42 -3.01 -16.84
CA ILE A 134 -10.12 -3.03 -17.48
C ILE A 134 -9.85 -1.70 -18.20
N LEU A 135 -8.66 -1.14 -18.04
CA LEU A 135 -8.19 0.04 -18.77
C LEU A 135 -7.86 -0.34 -20.22
N VAL A 136 -8.58 0.26 -21.16
CA VAL A 136 -8.36 0.12 -22.61
C VAL A 136 -7.89 1.47 -23.14
N ASP A 137 -6.76 1.49 -23.85
CA ASP A 137 -6.24 2.70 -24.45
C ASP A 137 -7.29 3.32 -25.39
N ALA A 138 -7.66 4.57 -25.15
CA ALA A 138 -8.63 5.30 -25.96
C ALA A 138 -8.00 5.93 -27.21
N GLY A 139 -6.67 5.85 -27.38
CA GLY A 139 -5.95 6.48 -28.47
C GLY A 139 -6.15 8.01 -28.48
N THR A 140 -6.36 8.57 -29.68
CA THR A 140 -6.61 10.00 -29.87
C THR A 140 -8.09 10.40 -29.77
N ALA A 141 -8.99 9.42 -29.54
CA ALA A 141 -10.42 9.68 -29.50
C ALA A 141 -10.79 10.51 -28.25
N LEU A 142 -11.54 11.57 -28.46
CA LEU A 142 -12.20 12.34 -27.41
C LEU A 142 -13.48 11.57 -26.95
N ALA A 143 -13.27 10.46 -26.26
CA ALA A 143 -14.38 9.65 -25.78
C ALA A 143 -14.89 10.20 -24.43
N PRO A 144 -16.20 10.41 -24.27
CA PRO A 144 -16.78 10.73 -22.98
C PRO A 144 -16.44 9.63 -21.95
N GLY A 145 -16.00 10.03 -20.75
CA GLY A 145 -15.62 9.09 -19.69
C GLY A 145 -14.20 8.55 -19.78
N ALA A 146 -13.34 9.12 -20.67
CA ALA A 146 -11.94 8.75 -20.72
C ALA A 146 -11.20 9.21 -19.45
N VAL A 147 -10.46 8.28 -18.83
CA VAL A 147 -9.61 8.50 -17.66
C VAL A 147 -8.23 8.96 -18.11
N SER A 148 -7.79 10.12 -17.65
CA SER A 148 -6.46 10.70 -17.93
C SER A 148 -5.60 10.85 -16.69
N SER A 149 -6.16 10.53 -15.51
CA SER A 149 -5.46 10.51 -14.23
C SER A 149 -6.09 9.46 -13.32
N ILE A 150 -5.32 8.98 -12.37
CA ILE A 150 -5.78 8.09 -11.30
C ILE A 150 -5.64 8.78 -9.95
N THR A 151 -6.50 8.41 -9.01
CA THR A 151 -6.48 8.92 -7.64
C THR A 151 -6.44 7.75 -6.64
N PRO A 152 -5.98 7.97 -5.40
CA PRO A 152 -5.99 6.93 -4.37
C PRO A 152 -7.39 6.48 -3.93
N CYS A 153 -8.45 7.15 -4.36
CA CYS A 153 -9.85 6.81 -4.03
C CYS A 153 -10.12 6.72 -2.52
N GLY A 154 -9.41 7.46 -1.69
CA GLY A 154 -9.52 7.40 -0.22
C GLY A 154 -8.99 6.11 0.40
N LYS A 155 -8.09 5.40 -0.29
CA LYS A 155 -7.44 4.18 0.20
C LYS A 155 -6.28 4.49 1.15
N TYR A 156 -5.95 3.52 1.99
CA TYR A 156 -4.64 3.46 2.64
C TYR A 156 -3.62 2.96 1.64
N LEU A 157 -2.52 3.69 1.46
CA LEU A 157 -1.38 3.28 0.65
C LEU A 157 -0.29 2.77 1.59
N ILE A 158 -0.05 1.48 1.61
CA ILE A 158 0.86 0.83 2.56
C ILE A 158 2.05 0.26 1.82
N PHE A 159 3.24 0.76 2.14
CA PHE A 159 4.50 0.31 1.56
C PHE A 159 5.22 -0.63 2.51
N PHE A 160 5.60 -1.79 2.02
CA PHE A 160 6.44 -2.73 2.76
C PHE A 160 7.90 -2.53 2.40
N SER A 161 8.77 -2.40 3.40
CA SER A 161 10.20 -2.25 3.21
C SER A 161 10.97 -3.11 4.21
N ARG A 162 12.13 -3.62 3.80
CA ARG A 162 13.10 -4.19 4.73
C ARG A 162 13.94 -3.12 5.42
N LYS A 163 13.97 -1.93 4.85
CA LYS A 163 14.77 -0.78 5.30
C LYS A 163 13.85 0.32 5.82
N GLY A 164 14.41 1.25 6.56
CA GLY A 164 13.67 2.38 7.11
C GLY A 164 13.37 3.48 6.08
N ARG A 165 12.89 4.60 6.62
CA ARG A 165 12.42 5.78 5.87
C ARG A 165 13.47 6.35 4.89
N ASP A 166 14.74 6.33 5.26
CA ASP A 166 15.83 6.91 4.44
C ASP A 166 15.99 6.17 3.10
N ALA A 167 15.79 4.85 3.09
CA ALA A 167 15.86 4.08 1.85
C ALA A 167 14.72 4.38 0.87
N LEU A 168 13.60 4.93 1.33
CA LEU A 168 12.54 5.43 0.46
C LEU A 168 12.94 6.73 -0.24
N ALA A 169 13.72 7.58 0.43
CA ALA A 169 14.17 8.85 -0.15
C ALA A 169 14.99 8.63 -1.42
N ASP A 170 15.83 7.60 -1.42
CA ASP A 170 16.68 7.26 -2.57
C ASP A 170 15.86 6.82 -3.81
N LYS A 171 14.69 6.22 -3.59
CA LYS A 171 13.84 5.67 -4.65
C LYS A 171 12.71 6.59 -5.06
N PHE A 172 12.04 7.22 -4.11
CA PHE A 172 10.85 8.02 -4.33
C PHE A 172 11.07 9.53 -4.22
N GLY A 173 12.20 9.95 -3.65
CA GLY A 173 12.51 11.35 -3.38
C GLY A 173 11.93 11.90 -2.08
N ALA A 174 12.45 13.03 -1.63
CA ALA A 174 12.08 13.68 -0.37
C ALA A 174 10.59 14.08 -0.26
N PRO A 175 9.91 14.54 -1.31
CA PRO A 175 8.47 14.87 -1.22
C PRO A 175 7.61 13.67 -0.83
N PHE A 176 7.91 12.48 -1.36
CA PHE A 176 7.19 11.25 -1.00
C PHE A 176 7.42 10.90 0.49
N VAL A 177 8.67 10.97 0.94
CA VAL A 177 9.01 10.69 2.34
C VAL A 177 8.28 11.64 3.29
N ALA A 178 8.12 12.90 2.92
CA ALA A 178 7.34 13.87 3.68
C ALA A 178 5.84 13.54 3.70
N ALA A 179 5.30 12.93 2.65
CA ALA A 179 3.91 12.50 2.57
C ALA A 179 3.62 11.20 3.34
N VAL A 180 4.65 10.43 3.73
CA VAL A 180 4.49 9.27 4.60
C VAL A 180 4.04 9.72 5.99
N GLY A 181 2.78 9.47 6.31
CA GLY A 181 2.16 9.89 7.56
C GLY A 181 2.68 9.12 8.77
N ASP A 182 2.89 7.82 8.61
CA ASP A 182 3.32 6.97 9.71
C ASP A 182 4.36 5.93 9.24
N VAL A 183 5.34 5.68 10.12
CA VAL A 183 6.35 4.63 9.95
C VAL A 183 6.24 3.66 11.11
N CYS A 184 5.93 2.41 10.80
CA CYS A 184 5.80 1.33 11.77
C CYS A 184 6.94 0.33 11.53
N ALA A 185 7.82 0.17 12.51
CA ALA A 185 8.99 -0.69 12.40
C ALA A 185 8.90 -1.87 13.37
N THR A 186 9.15 -3.09 12.86
CA THR A 186 9.29 -4.26 13.70
C THR A 186 10.66 -4.27 14.35
N SER A 187 10.75 -4.84 15.55
CA SER A 187 12.01 -5.16 16.21
C SER A 187 12.50 -6.56 15.79
N ALA A 188 13.77 -6.84 16.04
CA ALA A 188 14.26 -8.20 16.00
C ALA A 188 13.59 -9.02 17.12
N PHE A 189 13.25 -10.27 16.84
CA PHE A 189 12.73 -11.17 17.88
C PHE A 189 13.79 -11.47 18.94
N ALA A 190 13.41 -11.39 20.20
CA ALA A 190 14.20 -11.94 21.27
C ALA A 190 14.24 -13.47 21.17
N ARG A 191 15.25 -14.11 21.78
CA ARG A 191 15.37 -15.57 21.74
C ARG A 191 14.19 -16.26 22.40
N GLU A 192 13.64 -15.65 23.41
CA GLU A 192 12.46 -16.11 24.15
C GLU A 192 11.20 -16.06 23.27
N ASP A 193 11.04 -14.99 22.46
CA ASP A 193 9.91 -14.86 21.53
C ASP A 193 9.92 -15.96 20.47
N LEU A 194 11.12 -16.28 19.95
CA LEU A 194 11.29 -17.34 18.95
C LEU A 194 10.93 -18.73 19.55
N ALA A 195 11.34 -18.97 20.80
CA ALA A 195 10.99 -20.22 21.49
C ALA A 195 9.47 -20.34 21.72
N ALA A 196 8.82 -19.24 22.12
CA ALA A 196 7.38 -19.21 22.33
C ALA A 196 6.60 -19.39 21.01
N LEU A 197 7.05 -18.78 19.91
CA LEU A 197 6.46 -18.97 18.58
C LEU A 197 6.58 -20.43 18.11
N ALA A 198 7.75 -21.04 18.29
CA ALA A 198 7.97 -22.45 17.97
C ALA A 198 7.05 -23.37 18.77
N ALA A 199 6.89 -23.12 20.08
CA ALA A 199 5.98 -23.88 20.93
C ALA A 199 4.51 -23.73 20.49
N GLN A 200 4.07 -22.52 20.12
CA GLN A 200 2.72 -22.30 19.60
C GLN A 200 2.46 -23.08 18.31
N GLN A 201 3.41 -23.10 17.38
CA GLN A 201 3.26 -23.83 16.12
C GLN A 201 3.22 -25.34 16.33
N LEU A 202 4.02 -25.87 17.25
CA LEU A 202 4.01 -27.27 17.59
C LEU A 202 2.70 -27.72 18.28
N ASN A 203 2.08 -26.85 19.05
CA ASN A 203 0.80 -27.13 19.72
C ASN A 203 -0.42 -27.00 18.78
N ALA A 204 -0.24 -26.44 17.59
CA ALA A 204 -1.30 -26.27 16.59
C ALA A 204 -1.33 -27.38 15.52
N LEU A 205 -0.36 -28.32 15.60
CA LEU A 205 -0.28 -29.53 14.76
C LEU A 205 -0.96 -30.70 15.45
#